data_db1a5df80bec5bceb9cbe07f0ebe09a0
#
_entry.id   db1a5df80bec5bceb9cbe07f0ebe09a0
#
_cell.length_a   1.000
_cell.length_b   1.000
_cell.length_c   1.000
_cell.angle_alpha   90.00
_cell.angle_beta   90.00
_cell.angle_gamma   90.00
#
_symmetry.space_group_name_H-M   'P 1'
#
loop_
_entity.id
_entity.type
_entity.pdbx_description
1 polymer ?
#
loop_
_entity_poly.entity_id
_entity_poly.type
_entity_poly.pdbx_seq_one_letter_code
_entity_poly.pdbx_strand_id
1 'polypeptide(L)'
;MIFNPQLLINIFSQNWCKDFELNDNLSCGEESLFTKNKFPLFQQGNFKKAVDFFTKQRLNNQNNPEILIYLNNAKLMQQGKKSYTIAIVIPINQDARGIAEALLRGAAQFQEDFNKDPKNPGLKILVVNDENKPDTVDKLAEHLLSKNDVIAVIGHYTSEVTKAALPVYQKNKVVVIAPATAARKSLFSGKKVLPNFLFRTIPSVKLQIPKLIEQLQLSQLAIKEKVAVFYNPNSTFSQSAFEEFRNQLGASKIIEQDISISKFMPRKILNEVRQQGAKALILIPDGKVNHYSFKNTLNLIDVNEDQLPMAGYSTLYDETILYKQNVKKLLIVVPWHPLSSPNKEMIQRAKQLWGTANIGVQTGISYDATLVLTKALEKVSISASLPNQRLAIQQQLNNIKQVTGGASGTISFDNDGDMIENTSQIVRVIPTKCAISGAIFVPMNYDLTKLDCQQMIKNSKINK
;
A
#
# COMPACT_ATOMS: atom_id res chain seq x y z
N MET A 1 28.47 -39.18 -12.25
CA MET A 1 27.92 -38.00 -12.94
C MET A 1 28.35 -36.80 -12.12
N ILE A 2 29.30 -36.03 -12.66
CA ILE A 2 29.81 -34.82 -12.00
C ILE A 2 28.74 -33.75 -12.24
N PHE A 3 28.05 -33.36 -11.18
CA PHE A 3 27.12 -32.22 -11.22
C PHE A 3 27.91 -30.94 -11.52
N ASN A 4 27.67 -30.36 -12.69
CA ASN A 4 28.26 -29.10 -13.08
C ASN A 4 27.46 -27.95 -12.43
N PRO A 5 28.01 -27.22 -11.44
CA PRO A 5 27.32 -26.13 -10.76
C PRO A 5 26.94 -24.98 -11.71
N GLN A 6 27.62 -24.87 -12.85
CA GLN A 6 27.34 -23.85 -13.87
C GLN A 6 26.02 -24.08 -14.62
N LEU A 7 25.54 -25.35 -14.69
CA LEU A 7 24.25 -25.64 -15.32
C LEU A 7 23.07 -25.21 -14.43
N LEU A 8 23.20 -25.30 -13.10
CA LEU A 8 22.18 -24.82 -12.15
C LEU A 8 22.14 -23.29 -12.09
N ILE A 9 23.29 -22.63 -12.23
CA ILE A 9 23.39 -21.16 -12.29
C ILE A 9 22.69 -20.63 -13.55
N ASN A 10 22.81 -21.31 -14.69
CA ASN A 10 22.16 -20.91 -15.94
C ASN A 10 20.63 -21.10 -15.94
N ILE A 11 20.08 -22.00 -15.15
CA ILE A 11 18.63 -22.20 -15.03
C ILE A 11 17.98 -21.08 -14.19
N PHE A 12 18.73 -20.51 -13.23
CA PHE A 12 18.26 -19.42 -12.36
C PHE A 12 18.66 -18.02 -12.85
N SER A 13 19.56 -17.89 -13.81
CA SER A 13 20.01 -16.62 -14.38
C SER A 13 19.33 -16.26 -15.71
N GLN A 14 18.37 -17.07 -16.19
CA GLN A 14 17.69 -16.79 -17.44
C GLN A 14 16.81 -15.55 -17.34
N ASN A 15 17.32 -14.47 -17.82
CA ASN A 15 16.74 -13.47 -18.74
C ASN A 15 15.29 -13.00 -18.48
N TRP A 16 14.68 -13.22 -17.30
CA TRP A 16 13.34 -12.72 -17.04
C TRP A 16 13.24 -11.18 -17.12
N CYS A 17 14.37 -10.47 -17.00
CA CYS A 17 14.44 -9.03 -17.20
C CYS A 17 14.73 -8.60 -18.65
N LYS A 18 15.28 -9.47 -19.51
CA LYS A 18 15.61 -9.11 -20.91
C LYS A 18 14.44 -9.23 -21.88
N ASP A 19 13.47 -10.08 -21.58
CA ASP A 19 12.32 -10.35 -22.44
C ASP A 19 11.14 -9.38 -22.23
N PHE A 20 11.32 -8.34 -21.40
CA PHE A 20 10.33 -7.32 -21.17
C PHE A 20 10.39 -6.24 -22.26
N GLU A 21 9.85 -6.52 -23.43
CA GLU A 21 9.54 -5.50 -24.45
C GLU A 21 8.29 -4.65 -24.10
N LEU A 22 7.64 -4.93 -22.98
CA LEU A 22 6.52 -4.16 -22.44
C LEU A 22 7.01 -3.18 -21.38
N ASN A 23 7.42 -1.99 -21.81
CA ASN A 23 7.62 -0.80 -20.99
C ASN A 23 8.10 -1.07 -19.55
N ASP A 24 9.41 -1.17 -19.32
CA ASP A 24 10.16 -0.97 -18.06
C ASP A 24 9.43 -1.20 -16.70
N ASN A 25 8.45 -2.10 -16.66
CA ASN A 25 7.52 -2.25 -15.53
C ASN A 25 8.02 -3.23 -14.47
N LEU A 26 9.12 -3.94 -14.73
CA LEU A 26 9.73 -4.86 -13.78
C LEU A 26 11.08 -4.32 -13.35
N SER A 27 11.22 -3.99 -12.08
CA SER A 27 12.52 -3.64 -11.53
C SER A 27 13.30 -4.93 -11.23
N CYS A 28 14.32 -5.17 -12.02
CA CYS A 28 15.16 -6.38 -11.94
C CYS A 28 16.51 -6.13 -11.27
N GLY A 29 16.68 -5.00 -10.60
CA GLY A 29 17.98 -4.49 -10.17
C GLY A 29 18.75 -3.80 -11.30
N GLU A 30 18.18 -3.76 -12.52
CA GLU A 30 18.73 -3.02 -13.65
C GLU A 30 18.19 -1.58 -13.73
N GLU A 31 16.96 -1.36 -13.26
CA GLU A 31 16.36 -0.04 -13.09
C GLU A 31 15.86 0.10 -11.67
N SER A 32 16.49 0.95 -10.88
CA SER A 32 16.00 1.29 -9.54
C SER A 32 15.10 2.52 -9.61
N LEU A 33 14.22 2.68 -8.62
CA LEU A 33 13.44 3.92 -8.41
C LEU A 33 14.30 5.20 -8.48
N PHE A 34 15.62 5.07 -8.39
CA PHE A 34 16.54 6.16 -8.16
C PHE A 34 17.66 6.29 -9.18
N THR A 35 17.94 5.27 -9.97
CA THR A 35 19.04 5.32 -10.96
C THR A 35 18.65 4.62 -12.25
N LYS A 36 18.93 5.28 -13.39
CA LYS A 36 18.83 4.67 -14.73
C LYS A 36 20.03 3.74 -15.04
N ASN A 37 20.83 3.37 -14.04
CA ASN A 37 22.03 2.56 -14.25
C ASN A 37 21.67 1.07 -14.24
N LYS A 38 21.94 0.40 -15.35
CA LYS A 38 21.78 -1.05 -15.51
C LYS A 38 22.80 -1.81 -14.66
N PHE A 39 22.35 -2.75 -13.83
CA PHE A 39 23.23 -3.59 -13.01
C PHE A 39 23.20 -5.03 -13.49
N PRO A 40 24.12 -5.44 -14.38
CA PRO A 40 24.16 -6.80 -14.89
C PRO A 40 24.63 -7.85 -13.86
N LEU A 41 24.91 -7.48 -12.63
CA LEU A 41 25.56 -8.36 -11.64
C LEU A 41 24.73 -9.60 -11.28
N PHE A 42 23.40 -9.46 -11.19
CA PHE A 42 22.50 -10.60 -10.96
C PHE A 42 22.46 -11.54 -12.18
N GLN A 43 22.41 -10.98 -13.37
CA GLN A 43 22.39 -11.76 -14.62
C GLN A 43 23.69 -12.54 -14.85
N GLN A 44 24.82 -12.00 -14.40
CA GLN A 44 26.14 -12.63 -14.51
C GLN A 44 26.39 -13.66 -13.39
N GLY A 45 25.49 -13.83 -12.44
CA GLY A 45 25.67 -14.72 -11.28
C GLY A 45 26.77 -14.25 -10.31
N ASN A 46 27.20 -12.99 -10.41
CA ASN A 46 28.27 -12.43 -9.58
C ASN A 46 27.72 -11.86 -8.26
N PHE A 47 27.13 -12.74 -7.44
CA PHE A 47 26.42 -12.32 -6.23
C PHE A 47 27.31 -11.67 -5.18
N LYS A 48 28.61 -12.02 -5.13
CA LYS A 48 29.57 -11.36 -4.23
C LYS A 48 29.69 -9.88 -4.60
N LYS A 49 29.95 -9.58 -5.89
CA LYS A 49 30.01 -8.18 -6.35
C LYS A 49 28.68 -7.46 -6.17
N ALA A 50 27.54 -8.15 -6.34
CA ALA A 50 26.23 -7.57 -6.09
C ALA A 50 26.06 -7.16 -4.60
N VAL A 51 26.46 -8.03 -3.66
CA VAL A 51 26.45 -7.69 -2.22
C VAL A 51 27.33 -6.49 -1.93
N ASP A 52 28.57 -6.48 -2.43
CA ASP A 52 29.52 -5.35 -2.20
C ASP A 52 28.95 -4.05 -2.77
N PHE A 53 28.40 -4.10 -3.98
CA PHE A 53 27.78 -2.97 -4.66
C PHE A 53 26.57 -2.41 -3.87
N PHE A 54 25.57 -3.25 -3.55
CA PHE A 54 24.36 -2.79 -2.84
C PHE A 54 24.68 -2.37 -1.40
N THR A 55 25.69 -2.95 -0.76
CA THR A 55 26.17 -2.48 0.55
C THR A 55 26.68 -1.05 0.45
N LYS A 56 27.51 -0.75 -0.55
CA LYS A 56 28.04 0.61 -0.79
C LYS A 56 26.91 1.59 -1.14
N GLN A 57 25.97 1.17 -2.03
CA GLN A 57 24.82 2.01 -2.36
C GLN A 57 23.96 2.33 -1.13
N ARG A 58 23.79 1.35 -0.22
CA ARG A 58 23.01 1.52 1.00
C ARG A 58 23.61 2.57 1.94
N LEU A 59 24.95 2.69 2.03
CA LEU A 59 25.60 3.72 2.82
C LEU A 59 25.28 5.14 2.31
N ASN A 60 25.18 5.31 0.98
CA ASN A 60 24.92 6.60 0.36
C ASN A 60 23.42 6.93 0.24
N ASN A 61 22.56 5.92 0.23
CA ASN A 61 21.13 6.03 -0.01
C ASN A 61 20.34 5.19 1.01
N GLN A 62 20.51 5.48 2.29
CA GLN A 62 19.93 4.69 3.39
C GLN A 62 18.41 4.57 3.29
N ASN A 63 17.73 5.59 2.76
CA ASN A 63 16.27 5.62 2.68
C ASN A 63 15.68 4.83 1.50
N ASN A 64 16.53 4.33 0.59
CA ASN A 64 16.08 3.60 -0.58
C ASN A 64 15.72 2.15 -0.23
N PRO A 65 14.42 1.77 -0.25
CA PRO A 65 14.00 0.41 0.12
C PRO A 65 14.40 -0.64 -0.92
N GLU A 66 14.45 -0.28 -2.19
CA GLU A 66 14.76 -1.20 -3.28
C GLU A 66 16.21 -1.67 -3.19
N ILE A 67 17.14 -0.78 -2.81
CA ILE A 67 18.53 -1.15 -2.55
C ILE A 67 18.63 -2.20 -1.43
N LEU A 68 17.82 -2.07 -0.37
CA LEU A 68 17.82 -3.05 0.73
C LEU A 68 17.25 -4.39 0.27
N ILE A 69 16.17 -4.39 -0.52
CA ILE A 69 15.57 -5.60 -1.09
C ILE A 69 16.61 -6.35 -1.93
N TYR A 70 17.30 -5.66 -2.85
CA TYR A 70 18.30 -6.30 -3.70
C TYR A 70 19.55 -6.74 -2.94
N LEU A 71 19.96 -6.00 -1.91
CA LEU A 71 21.03 -6.43 -1.01
C LEU A 71 20.67 -7.76 -0.32
N ASN A 72 19.44 -7.87 0.19
CA ASN A 72 18.96 -9.07 0.83
C ASN A 72 18.83 -10.25 -0.15
N ASN A 73 18.31 -10.01 -1.36
CA ASN A 73 18.26 -11.01 -2.41
C ASN A 73 19.67 -11.49 -2.79
N ALA A 74 20.63 -10.57 -2.96
CA ALA A 74 22.01 -10.89 -3.31
C ALA A 74 22.71 -11.72 -2.23
N LYS A 75 22.50 -11.41 -0.94
CA LYS A 75 23.03 -12.20 0.19
C LYS A 75 22.50 -13.63 0.18
N LEU A 76 21.19 -13.82 -0.05
CA LEU A 76 20.59 -15.17 -0.12
C LEU A 76 21.18 -15.97 -1.29
N MET A 77 21.35 -15.34 -2.44
CA MET A 77 21.92 -15.99 -3.65
C MET A 77 23.40 -16.32 -3.45
N GLN A 78 24.17 -15.41 -2.84
CA GLN A 78 25.58 -15.65 -2.50
C GLN A 78 25.75 -16.87 -1.54
N GLN A 79 24.82 -17.00 -0.58
CA GLN A 79 24.83 -18.10 0.41
C GLN A 79 24.31 -19.42 -0.17
N GLY A 80 23.73 -19.43 -1.36
CA GLY A 80 23.01 -20.59 -1.91
C GLY A 80 21.81 -21.03 -1.05
N LYS A 81 21.26 -20.10 -0.25
CA LYS A 81 20.17 -20.40 0.68
C LYS A 81 18.86 -20.65 -0.07
N LYS A 82 18.21 -21.80 0.20
CA LYS A 82 16.86 -22.06 -0.31
C LYS A 82 15.93 -20.92 0.11
N SER A 83 15.17 -20.40 -0.82
CA SER A 83 14.34 -19.22 -0.57
C SER A 83 13.01 -19.26 -1.32
N TYR A 84 11.96 -18.74 -0.70
CA TYR A 84 10.71 -18.41 -1.38
C TYR A 84 10.88 -17.15 -2.21
N THR A 85 10.18 -17.07 -3.34
CA THR A 85 10.11 -15.87 -4.16
C THR A 85 8.69 -15.31 -4.15
N ILE A 86 8.53 -14.11 -3.67
CA ILE A 86 7.26 -13.36 -3.73
C ILE A 86 7.41 -12.13 -4.63
N ALA A 87 6.31 -11.65 -5.19
CA ALA A 87 6.31 -10.39 -5.90
C ALA A 87 5.62 -9.29 -5.08
N ILE A 88 6.16 -8.08 -5.10
CA ILE A 88 5.50 -6.87 -4.64
C ILE A 88 5.14 -6.06 -5.87
N VAL A 89 3.85 -5.96 -6.15
CA VAL A 89 3.32 -5.31 -7.34
C VAL A 89 2.65 -4.00 -6.94
N ILE A 90 3.27 -2.88 -7.33
CA ILE A 90 2.95 -1.53 -6.84
C ILE A 90 3.18 -0.47 -7.93
N PRO A 91 2.56 0.73 -7.84
CA PRO A 91 2.75 1.79 -8.84
C PRO A 91 4.07 2.54 -8.63
N ILE A 92 5.06 2.27 -9.47
CA ILE A 92 6.37 2.98 -9.46
C ILE A 92 6.38 4.04 -10.57
N ASN A 93 5.36 4.88 -10.61
CA ASN A 93 5.31 6.04 -11.49
C ASN A 93 5.58 7.34 -10.74
N GLN A 94 5.77 8.44 -11.46
CA GLN A 94 6.12 9.74 -10.88
C GLN A 94 5.08 10.20 -9.84
N ASP A 95 3.78 10.03 -10.13
CA ASP A 95 2.68 10.51 -9.28
C ASP A 95 2.49 9.66 -8.01
N ALA A 96 2.91 8.39 -8.05
CA ALA A 96 2.76 7.45 -6.94
C ALA A 96 4.10 7.06 -6.29
N ARG A 97 5.21 7.70 -6.66
CA ARG A 97 6.55 7.34 -6.20
C ARG A 97 6.67 7.27 -4.67
N GLY A 98 6.18 8.28 -3.95
CA GLY A 98 6.22 8.29 -2.48
C GLY A 98 5.44 7.14 -1.84
N ILE A 99 4.32 6.75 -2.47
CA ILE A 99 3.52 5.60 -2.07
C ILE A 99 4.29 4.30 -2.28
N ALA A 100 4.90 4.13 -3.45
CA ALA A 100 5.71 2.95 -3.78
C ALA A 100 6.88 2.78 -2.83
N GLU A 101 7.64 3.86 -2.57
CA GLU A 101 8.74 3.85 -1.62
C GLU A 101 8.31 3.43 -0.22
N ALA A 102 7.17 3.97 0.26
CA ALA A 102 6.66 3.67 1.57
C ALA A 102 6.18 2.21 1.68
N LEU A 103 5.53 1.65 0.65
CA LEU A 103 5.15 0.24 0.59
C LEU A 103 6.40 -0.66 0.59
N LEU A 104 7.39 -0.35 -0.24
CA LEU A 104 8.64 -1.12 -0.29
C LEU A 104 9.41 -1.07 1.04
N ARG A 105 9.38 0.05 1.79
CA ARG A 105 10.04 0.16 3.10
C ARG A 105 9.50 -0.86 4.11
N GLY A 106 8.18 -1.02 4.18
CA GLY A 106 7.58 -1.99 5.09
C GLY A 106 7.99 -3.42 4.76
N ALA A 107 7.90 -3.79 3.49
CA ALA A 107 8.27 -5.13 3.03
C ALA A 107 9.78 -5.40 3.14
N ALA A 108 10.63 -4.42 2.78
CA ALA A 108 12.09 -4.56 2.88
C ALA A 108 12.56 -4.71 4.33
N GLN A 109 11.95 -3.96 5.25
CA GLN A 109 12.20 -4.09 6.68
C GLN A 109 11.88 -5.49 7.17
N PHE A 110 10.69 -5.99 6.84
CA PHE A 110 10.29 -7.34 7.24
C PHE A 110 11.18 -8.41 6.59
N GLN A 111 11.48 -8.28 5.29
CA GLN A 111 12.38 -9.19 4.58
C GLN A 111 13.75 -9.28 5.25
N GLU A 112 14.34 -8.13 5.63
CA GLU A 112 15.65 -8.10 6.28
C GLU A 112 15.61 -8.81 7.62
N ASP A 113 14.61 -8.54 8.45
CA ASP A 113 14.49 -9.13 9.77
C ASP A 113 14.19 -10.64 9.68
N PHE A 114 13.35 -11.06 8.75
CA PHE A 114 13.05 -12.47 8.47
C PHE A 114 14.28 -13.24 7.99
N ASN A 115 15.07 -12.68 7.09
CA ASN A 115 16.25 -13.31 6.51
C ASN A 115 17.43 -13.40 7.48
N LYS A 116 17.47 -12.60 8.55
CA LYS A 116 18.48 -12.66 9.60
C LYS A 116 18.37 -13.89 10.47
N ASP A 117 17.19 -14.44 10.65
CA ASP A 117 17.02 -15.66 11.41
C ASP A 117 17.50 -16.87 10.56
N PRO A 118 18.57 -17.58 11.00
CA PRO A 118 19.09 -18.71 10.25
C PRO A 118 18.11 -19.89 10.15
N LYS A 119 17.13 -19.97 11.04
CA LYS A 119 16.09 -21.01 11.03
C LYS A 119 15.07 -20.81 9.92
N ASN A 120 14.85 -19.57 9.50
CA ASN A 120 13.93 -19.29 8.41
C ASN A 120 14.52 -19.68 7.06
N PRO A 121 13.73 -20.20 6.11
CA PRO A 121 14.12 -20.19 4.71
C PRO A 121 14.29 -18.75 4.23
N GLY A 122 15.02 -18.55 3.13
CA GLY A 122 15.18 -17.20 2.58
C GLY A 122 13.85 -16.67 2.00
N LEU A 123 13.66 -15.37 2.09
CA LEU A 123 12.59 -14.65 1.39
C LEU A 123 13.19 -13.70 0.36
N LYS A 124 13.01 -13.99 -0.93
CA LYS A 124 13.34 -13.10 -2.05
C LYS A 124 12.11 -12.29 -2.45
N ILE A 125 12.31 -11.03 -2.75
CA ILE A 125 11.27 -10.12 -3.22
C ILE A 125 11.58 -9.65 -4.63
N LEU A 126 10.62 -9.85 -5.55
CA LEU A 126 10.61 -9.19 -6.86
C LEU A 126 9.77 -7.91 -6.75
N VAL A 127 10.34 -6.80 -7.19
CA VAL A 127 9.64 -5.52 -7.26
C VAL A 127 9.08 -5.35 -8.67
N VAL A 128 7.78 -5.13 -8.79
CA VAL A 128 7.05 -5.07 -10.07
C VAL A 128 6.25 -3.77 -10.12
N ASN A 129 6.39 -3.03 -11.22
CA ASN A 129 5.66 -1.79 -11.45
C ASN A 129 4.38 -2.05 -12.25
N ASP A 130 3.21 -1.84 -11.64
CA ASP A 130 1.90 -1.93 -12.32
C ASP A 130 1.43 -0.58 -12.90
N GLU A 131 2.23 0.48 -12.72
CA GLU A 131 1.92 1.85 -13.16
C GLU A 131 0.54 2.37 -12.73
N ASN A 132 -0.13 1.67 -11.81
CA ASN A 132 -1.51 1.93 -11.41
C ASN A 132 -2.51 1.85 -12.57
N LYS A 133 -2.23 0.98 -13.57
CA LYS A 133 -3.01 0.84 -14.81
C LYS A 133 -3.85 -0.44 -14.79
N PRO A 134 -5.16 -0.36 -14.54
CA PRO A 134 -6.05 -1.52 -14.54
C PRO A 134 -6.18 -2.19 -15.92
N ASP A 135 -5.98 -1.44 -17.02
CA ASP A 135 -6.19 -1.93 -18.40
C ASP A 135 -5.08 -2.88 -18.89
N THR A 136 -3.93 -2.90 -18.23
CA THR A 136 -2.76 -3.69 -18.67
C THR A 136 -2.23 -4.65 -17.61
N VAL A 137 -2.74 -4.57 -16.40
CA VAL A 137 -2.21 -5.33 -15.25
C VAL A 137 -2.46 -6.84 -15.37
N ASP A 138 -3.50 -7.26 -16.05
CA ASP A 138 -3.78 -8.67 -16.36
C ASP A 138 -2.62 -9.30 -17.15
N LYS A 139 -2.17 -8.64 -18.23
CA LYS A 139 -1.01 -9.06 -19.04
C LYS A 139 0.28 -9.05 -18.24
N LEU A 140 0.47 -8.03 -17.39
CA LEU A 140 1.60 -7.96 -16.48
C LEU A 140 1.62 -9.17 -15.52
N ALA A 141 0.47 -9.50 -14.93
CA ALA A 141 0.33 -10.63 -14.02
C ALA A 141 0.57 -11.99 -14.74
N GLU A 142 0.05 -12.19 -15.96
CA GLU A 142 0.32 -13.38 -16.77
C GLU A 142 1.81 -13.53 -17.05
N HIS A 143 2.47 -12.45 -17.47
CA HIS A 143 3.89 -12.45 -17.75
C HIS A 143 4.71 -12.75 -16.49
N LEU A 144 4.42 -12.06 -15.36
CA LEU A 144 5.08 -12.29 -14.07
C LEU A 144 5.04 -13.76 -13.67
N LEU A 145 3.88 -14.41 -13.79
CA LEU A 145 3.68 -15.79 -13.35
C LEU A 145 4.22 -16.82 -14.34
N SER A 146 4.36 -16.50 -15.62
CA SER A 146 4.91 -17.40 -16.63
C SER A 146 6.43 -17.48 -16.59
N LYS A 147 7.11 -16.46 -16.10
CA LYS A 147 8.58 -16.33 -16.15
C LYS A 147 9.26 -16.53 -14.79
N ASN A 148 8.51 -16.52 -13.70
CA ASN A 148 9.08 -16.52 -12.35
C ASN A 148 8.42 -17.51 -11.42
N ASP A 149 9.23 -18.07 -10.50
CA ASP A 149 8.78 -18.97 -9.42
C ASP A 149 8.07 -18.19 -8.29
N VAL A 150 7.19 -17.26 -8.65
CA VAL A 150 6.43 -16.46 -7.68
C VAL A 150 5.36 -17.32 -7.02
N ILE A 151 5.44 -17.43 -5.71
CA ILE A 151 4.49 -18.23 -4.91
C ILE A 151 3.30 -17.44 -4.41
N ALA A 152 3.47 -16.14 -4.19
CA ALA A 152 2.43 -15.21 -3.73
C ALA A 152 2.73 -13.77 -4.16
N VAL A 153 1.72 -12.92 -4.13
CA VAL A 153 1.80 -11.51 -4.48
C VAL A 153 1.37 -10.65 -3.30
N ILE A 154 2.13 -9.60 -3.00
CA ILE A 154 1.72 -8.48 -2.15
C ILE A 154 1.43 -7.31 -3.09
N GLY A 155 0.22 -6.81 -3.08
CA GLY A 155 -0.26 -5.76 -4.00
C GLY A 155 -1.74 -5.97 -4.31
N HIS A 156 -2.33 -5.23 -5.15
CA HIS A 156 -1.86 -3.96 -5.72
C HIS A 156 -2.20 -2.79 -4.77
N TYR A 157 -1.79 -1.57 -5.15
CA TYR A 157 -2.09 -0.41 -4.33
C TYR A 157 -3.58 -0.03 -4.40
N THR A 158 -4.17 0.04 -5.59
CA THR A 158 -5.56 0.43 -5.76
C THR A 158 -6.50 -0.77 -5.92
N SER A 159 -7.76 -0.56 -5.54
CA SER A 159 -8.80 -1.58 -5.70
C SER A 159 -9.10 -1.91 -7.16
N GLU A 160 -8.98 -0.93 -8.05
CA GLU A 160 -9.17 -1.06 -9.48
C GLU A 160 -8.16 -2.04 -10.08
N VAL A 161 -6.89 -1.81 -9.81
CA VAL A 161 -5.78 -2.64 -10.31
C VAL A 161 -5.83 -4.03 -9.69
N THR A 162 -6.11 -4.13 -8.37
CA THR A 162 -6.34 -5.43 -7.71
C THR A 162 -7.46 -6.22 -8.38
N LYS A 163 -8.59 -5.56 -8.68
CA LYS A 163 -9.75 -6.18 -9.33
C LYS A 163 -9.41 -6.71 -10.72
N ALA A 164 -8.68 -5.94 -11.51
CA ALA A 164 -8.30 -6.30 -12.87
C ALA A 164 -7.32 -7.48 -12.91
N ALA A 165 -6.34 -7.52 -12.00
CA ALA A 165 -5.32 -8.58 -11.94
C ALA A 165 -5.83 -9.89 -11.32
N LEU A 166 -6.82 -9.82 -10.42
CA LEU A 166 -7.26 -10.94 -9.59
C LEU A 166 -7.66 -12.21 -10.38
N PRO A 167 -8.36 -12.15 -11.54
CA PRO A 167 -8.69 -13.34 -12.32
C PRO A 167 -7.46 -14.15 -12.76
N VAL A 168 -6.35 -13.48 -13.10
CA VAL A 168 -5.09 -14.13 -13.48
C VAL A 168 -4.48 -14.86 -12.29
N TYR A 169 -4.43 -14.22 -11.13
CA TYR A 169 -3.91 -14.85 -9.91
C TYR A 169 -4.75 -16.03 -9.47
N GLN A 170 -6.07 -15.94 -9.53
CA GLN A 170 -6.98 -17.05 -9.21
C GLN A 170 -6.80 -18.25 -10.14
N LYS A 171 -6.73 -18.03 -11.46
CA LYS A 171 -6.46 -19.06 -12.46
C LYS A 171 -5.17 -19.82 -12.15
N ASN A 172 -4.14 -19.11 -11.70
CA ASN A 172 -2.83 -19.66 -11.38
C ASN A 172 -2.68 -20.09 -9.91
N LYS A 173 -3.76 -20.04 -9.11
CA LYS A 173 -3.79 -20.40 -7.68
C LYS A 173 -2.79 -19.60 -6.84
N VAL A 174 -2.52 -18.35 -7.22
CA VAL A 174 -1.61 -17.44 -6.51
C VAL A 174 -2.41 -16.57 -5.56
N VAL A 175 -1.99 -16.58 -4.30
CA VAL A 175 -2.56 -15.69 -3.28
C VAL A 175 -2.10 -14.25 -3.52
N VAL A 176 -3.05 -13.33 -3.41
CA VAL A 176 -2.81 -11.89 -3.35
C VAL A 176 -3.11 -11.41 -1.94
N ILE A 177 -2.12 -10.81 -1.28
CA ILE A 177 -2.34 -10.05 -0.06
C ILE A 177 -2.35 -8.57 -0.43
N ALA A 178 -3.54 -7.96 -0.39
CA ALA A 178 -3.73 -6.57 -0.79
C ALA A 178 -3.61 -5.64 0.44
N PRO A 179 -2.49 -4.90 0.57
CA PRO A 179 -2.23 -4.08 1.75
C PRO A 179 -3.04 -2.78 1.77
N ALA A 180 -3.56 -2.33 0.61
CA ALA A 180 -4.19 -1.02 0.50
C ALA A 180 -5.60 -1.03 -0.10
N THR A 181 -6.14 -2.21 -0.40
CA THR A 181 -7.45 -2.39 -1.02
C THR A 181 -8.57 -2.40 0.03
N ALA A 182 -9.33 -1.30 0.14
CA ALA A 182 -10.39 -1.13 1.13
C ALA A 182 -11.81 -1.30 0.58
N ALA A 183 -12.03 -1.36 -0.73
CA ALA A 183 -13.36 -1.54 -1.33
C ALA A 183 -14.05 -2.82 -0.85
N ARG A 184 -15.38 -2.86 -0.85
CA ARG A 184 -16.13 -4.08 -0.48
C ARG A 184 -15.76 -5.24 -1.40
N LYS A 185 -15.48 -6.40 -0.83
CA LYS A 185 -15.00 -7.57 -1.58
C LYS A 185 -15.99 -8.06 -2.65
N SER A 186 -17.29 -7.88 -2.41
CA SER A 186 -18.33 -8.20 -3.40
C SER A 186 -18.15 -7.51 -4.77
N LEU A 187 -17.41 -6.41 -4.83
CA LEU A 187 -17.11 -5.71 -6.09
C LEU A 187 -15.99 -6.37 -6.91
N PHE A 188 -15.28 -7.35 -6.35
CA PHE A 188 -14.21 -8.07 -7.03
C PHE A 188 -14.68 -9.35 -7.72
N SER A 189 -15.78 -9.94 -7.27
CA SER A 189 -16.24 -11.27 -7.71
C SER A 189 -17.56 -11.26 -8.50
N GLY A 190 -18.17 -10.10 -8.69
CA GLY A 190 -19.53 -10.05 -9.21
C GLY A 190 -20.55 -10.74 -8.26
N LYS A 191 -21.61 -11.35 -8.82
CA LYS A 191 -22.67 -12.02 -8.02
C LYS A 191 -22.34 -13.46 -7.61
N LYS A 192 -21.21 -14.02 -8.05
CA LYS A 192 -20.82 -15.43 -7.79
C LYS A 192 -19.55 -15.49 -6.95
N VAL A 193 -19.51 -16.43 -6.04
CA VAL A 193 -18.39 -16.86 -5.18
C VAL A 193 -17.26 -15.83 -4.98
N LEU A 194 -17.08 -15.37 -3.76
CA LEU A 194 -15.98 -14.48 -3.36
C LEU A 194 -14.63 -15.13 -3.65
N PRO A 195 -13.62 -14.37 -4.11
CA PRO A 195 -12.32 -14.91 -4.46
C PRO A 195 -11.58 -15.47 -3.23
N ASN A 196 -11.30 -16.76 -3.22
CA ASN A 196 -10.56 -17.42 -2.13
C ASN A 196 -9.06 -17.12 -2.12
N PHE A 197 -8.56 -16.35 -3.07
CA PHE A 197 -7.14 -16.02 -3.22
C PHE A 197 -6.80 -14.57 -2.92
N LEU A 198 -7.77 -13.77 -2.46
CA LEU A 198 -7.55 -12.39 -2.04
C LEU A 198 -7.70 -12.25 -0.53
N PHE A 199 -6.63 -11.84 0.14
CA PHE A 199 -6.60 -11.49 1.55
C PHE A 199 -6.27 -10.00 1.70
N ARG A 200 -6.86 -9.34 2.70
CA ARG A 200 -6.67 -7.90 2.93
C ARG A 200 -6.25 -7.64 4.36
N THR A 201 -5.11 -6.98 4.54
CA THR A 201 -4.53 -6.67 5.86
C THR A 201 -4.89 -5.27 6.35
N ILE A 202 -5.95 -4.68 5.79
CA ILE A 202 -6.52 -3.42 6.25
C ILE A 202 -8.04 -3.52 6.41
N PRO A 203 -8.63 -2.74 7.31
CA PRO A 203 -10.08 -2.66 7.46
C PRO A 203 -10.75 -2.22 6.15
N SER A 204 -11.86 -2.85 5.79
CA SER A 204 -12.67 -2.44 4.64
C SER A 204 -13.43 -1.13 4.91
N VAL A 205 -13.98 -0.52 3.85
CA VAL A 205 -14.84 0.68 3.99
C VAL A 205 -15.99 0.49 4.97
N LYS A 206 -16.51 -0.75 5.11
CA LYS A 206 -17.55 -1.08 6.08
C LYS A 206 -17.13 -0.83 7.52
N LEU A 207 -15.87 -1.04 7.85
CA LEU A 207 -15.32 -0.81 9.18
C LEU A 207 -14.83 0.64 9.36
N GLN A 208 -14.38 1.29 8.29
CA GLN A 208 -13.79 2.62 8.35
C GLN A 208 -14.84 3.75 8.38
N ILE A 209 -15.89 3.66 7.56
CA ILE A 209 -16.89 4.73 7.41
C ILE A 209 -17.67 5.04 8.68
N PRO A 210 -18.14 4.06 9.47
CA PRO A 210 -18.83 4.37 10.74
C PRO A 210 -18.03 5.28 11.65
N LYS A 211 -16.69 5.13 11.72
CA LYS A 211 -15.82 6.03 12.51
C LYS A 211 -15.85 7.48 12.02
N LEU A 212 -15.86 7.69 10.70
CA LEU A 212 -15.96 9.04 10.12
C LEU A 212 -17.33 9.66 10.40
N ILE A 213 -18.40 8.89 10.26
CA ILE A 213 -19.76 9.34 10.53
C ILE A 213 -19.90 9.76 12.00
N GLU A 214 -19.39 8.96 12.92
CA GLU A 214 -19.37 9.24 14.34
C GLU A 214 -18.54 10.51 14.65
N GLN A 215 -17.32 10.58 14.15
CA GLN A 215 -16.39 11.69 14.41
C GLN A 215 -16.92 13.05 13.91
N LEU A 216 -17.64 13.06 12.78
CA LEU A 216 -18.28 14.25 12.22
C LEU A 216 -19.71 14.44 12.70
N GLN A 217 -20.23 13.58 13.58
CA GLN A 217 -21.59 13.60 14.07
C GLN A 217 -22.67 13.64 12.97
N LEU A 218 -22.39 12.98 11.83
CA LEU A 218 -23.27 13.04 10.65
C LEU A 218 -24.64 12.39 10.88
N SER A 219 -24.75 11.50 11.84
CA SER A 219 -26.03 10.88 12.23
C SER A 219 -27.00 11.86 12.92
N GLN A 220 -26.48 13.00 13.42
CA GLN A 220 -27.26 14.01 14.15
C GLN A 220 -27.76 15.15 13.25
N LEU A 221 -27.50 15.08 11.95
CA LEU A 221 -27.94 16.09 10.98
C LEU A 221 -29.46 16.21 10.98
N ALA A 222 -29.99 17.46 11.04
CA ALA A 222 -31.42 17.75 10.92
C ALA A 222 -31.98 17.28 9.56
N ILE A 223 -33.32 17.17 9.46
CA ILE A 223 -33.97 16.58 8.26
C ILE A 223 -33.53 17.29 6.96
N LYS A 224 -33.41 18.63 6.96
CA LYS A 224 -33.00 19.44 5.78
C LYS A 224 -31.49 19.50 5.57
N GLU A 225 -30.69 19.04 6.52
CA GLU A 225 -29.23 19.06 6.43
C GLU A 225 -28.73 17.82 5.72
N LYS A 226 -27.73 17.99 4.86
CA LYS A 226 -27.18 16.96 3.99
C LYS A 226 -25.64 16.91 4.06
N VAL A 227 -25.10 15.88 3.48
CA VAL A 227 -23.67 15.68 3.28
C VAL A 227 -23.39 15.65 1.77
N ALA A 228 -22.46 16.46 1.30
CA ALA A 228 -22.02 16.40 -0.10
C ALA A 228 -20.87 15.37 -0.21
N VAL A 229 -21.08 14.32 -1.00
CA VAL A 229 -20.10 13.27 -1.22
C VAL A 229 -19.50 13.42 -2.63
N PHE A 230 -18.22 13.72 -2.66
CA PHE A 230 -17.42 13.89 -3.87
C PHE A 230 -16.62 12.61 -4.14
N TYR A 231 -16.93 11.92 -5.22
CA TYR A 231 -16.34 10.62 -5.51
C TYR A 231 -16.17 10.41 -7.02
N ASN A 232 -15.42 9.38 -7.41
CA ASN A 232 -15.33 8.93 -8.80
C ASN A 232 -16.27 7.73 -8.99
N PRO A 233 -17.36 7.86 -9.76
CA PRO A 233 -18.32 6.77 -9.99
C PRO A 233 -17.74 5.57 -10.76
N ASN A 234 -16.65 5.76 -11.49
CA ASN A 234 -15.97 4.72 -12.24
C ASN A 234 -14.87 3.99 -11.44
N SER A 235 -14.58 4.43 -10.22
CA SER A 235 -13.59 3.80 -9.35
C SER A 235 -14.23 2.79 -8.42
N THR A 236 -13.70 1.56 -8.40
CA THR A 236 -14.16 0.48 -7.51
C THR A 236 -14.11 0.89 -6.04
N PHE A 237 -13.00 1.54 -5.61
CA PHE A 237 -12.85 2.01 -4.24
C PHE A 237 -13.80 3.16 -3.94
N SER A 238 -13.77 4.21 -4.76
CA SER A 238 -14.50 5.45 -4.54
C SER A 238 -16.01 5.21 -4.52
N GLN A 239 -16.52 4.41 -5.47
CA GLN A 239 -17.90 3.95 -5.51
C GLN A 239 -18.27 3.12 -4.28
N SER A 240 -17.42 2.18 -3.87
CA SER A 240 -17.65 1.37 -2.67
C SER A 240 -17.82 2.20 -1.41
N ALA A 241 -16.99 3.23 -1.25
CA ALA A 241 -17.08 4.13 -0.11
C ALA A 241 -18.33 5.03 -0.19
N PHE A 242 -18.65 5.56 -1.37
CA PHE A 242 -19.89 6.30 -1.58
C PHE A 242 -21.13 5.49 -1.21
N GLU A 243 -21.22 4.26 -1.71
CA GLU A 243 -22.36 3.38 -1.39
C GLU A 243 -22.45 3.08 0.11
N GLU A 244 -21.32 2.95 0.81
CA GLU A 244 -21.33 2.73 2.25
C GLU A 244 -21.84 3.97 3.00
N PHE A 245 -21.42 5.19 2.64
CA PHE A 245 -22.01 6.42 3.22
C PHE A 245 -23.50 6.50 2.95
N ARG A 246 -23.94 6.17 1.72
CA ARG A 246 -25.37 6.16 1.35
C ARG A 246 -26.17 5.15 2.15
N ASN A 247 -25.60 3.98 2.41
CA ASN A 247 -26.27 2.94 3.22
C ASN A 247 -26.39 3.35 4.70
N GLN A 248 -25.37 4.00 5.26
CA GLN A 248 -25.34 4.39 6.67
C GLN A 248 -26.20 5.64 6.97
N LEU A 249 -26.19 6.63 6.09
CA LEU A 249 -26.87 7.92 6.30
C LEU A 249 -28.26 7.99 5.65
N GLY A 250 -28.53 7.13 4.66
CA GLY A 250 -29.72 7.18 3.82
C GLY A 250 -29.56 8.11 2.62
N ALA A 251 -30.15 7.73 1.47
CA ALA A 251 -30.00 8.45 0.21
C ALA A 251 -30.49 9.91 0.27
N SER A 252 -31.51 10.23 1.08
CA SER A 252 -32.06 11.59 1.23
C SER A 252 -31.07 12.57 1.89
N LYS A 253 -30.08 12.06 2.63
CA LYS A 253 -29.04 12.86 3.28
C LYS A 253 -27.83 13.12 2.41
N ILE A 254 -27.74 12.54 1.22
CA ILE A 254 -26.56 12.61 0.35
C ILE A 254 -26.82 13.58 -0.82
N ILE A 255 -25.85 14.46 -1.06
CA ILE A 255 -25.69 15.20 -2.32
C ILE A 255 -24.51 14.56 -3.05
N GLU A 256 -24.78 13.94 -4.17
CA GLU A 256 -23.80 13.21 -4.97
C GLU A 256 -23.07 14.12 -5.94
N GLN A 257 -21.72 14.03 -6.02
CA GLN A 257 -20.88 14.84 -6.88
C GLN A 257 -19.75 14.03 -7.51
N ASP A 258 -19.64 14.04 -8.83
CA ASP A 258 -18.54 13.40 -9.56
C ASP A 258 -17.31 14.33 -9.61
N ILE A 259 -16.20 13.90 -8.99
CA ILE A 259 -14.91 14.62 -9.00
C ILE A 259 -13.94 14.14 -10.08
N SER A 260 -14.31 13.16 -10.89
CA SER A 260 -13.43 12.60 -11.93
C SER A 260 -13.48 13.36 -13.25
N ILE A 261 -14.35 14.35 -13.37
CA ILE A 261 -14.59 15.09 -14.61
C ILE A 261 -13.47 16.13 -14.87
N SER A 262 -13.10 16.30 -16.13
CA SER A 262 -12.02 17.24 -16.55
C SER A 262 -12.38 18.73 -16.36
N LYS A 263 -13.67 19.07 -16.54
CA LYS A 263 -14.19 20.46 -16.42
C LYS A 263 -14.85 20.69 -15.05
N PHE A 264 -14.17 20.34 -13.97
CA PHE A 264 -14.66 20.53 -12.61
C PHE A 264 -14.56 22.01 -12.20
N MET A 265 -15.67 22.59 -11.73
CA MET A 265 -15.74 23.99 -11.29
C MET A 265 -15.97 24.06 -9.76
N PRO A 266 -14.91 23.99 -8.94
CA PRO A 266 -15.03 23.76 -7.51
C PRO A 266 -15.83 24.83 -6.78
N ARG A 267 -15.65 26.15 -7.08
CA ARG A 267 -16.42 27.24 -6.44
C ARG A 267 -17.92 27.16 -6.75
N LYS A 268 -18.26 26.90 -8.02
CA LYS A 268 -19.66 26.77 -8.44
C LYS A 268 -20.33 25.61 -7.73
N ILE A 269 -19.71 24.43 -7.79
CA ILE A 269 -20.24 23.21 -7.19
C ILE A 269 -20.36 23.35 -5.66
N LEU A 270 -19.36 23.97 -5.00
CA LEU A 270 -19.42 24.20 -3.56
C LEU A 270 -20.61 25.09 -3.17
N ASN A 271 -20.89 26.16 -3.93
CA ASN A 271 -22.05 27.01 -3.70
C ASN A 271 -23.36 26.26 -3.91
N GLU A 272 -23.45 25.45 -4.96
CA GLU A 272 -24.64 24.62 -5.26
C GLU A 272 -24.94 23.61 -4.13
N VAL A 273 -23.93 22.89 -3.63
CA VAL A 273 -24.16 21.92 -2.53
C VAL A 273 -24.52 22.61 -1.22
N ARG A 274 -23.98 23.81 -0.95
CA ARG A 274 -24.37 24.63 0.22
C ARG A 274 -25.83 25.07 0.14
N GLN A 275 -26.28 25.53 -1.03
CA GLN A 275 -27.68 25.91 -1.25
C GLN A 275 -28.62 24.70 -1.06
N GLN A 276 -28.15 23.48 -1.37
CA GLN A 276 -28.89 22.24 -1.15
C GLN A 276 -28.85 21.76 0.31
N GLY A 277 -28.18 22.48 1.22
CA GLY A 277 -28.15 22.19 2.64
C GLY A 277 -26.95 21.36 3.10
N ALA A 278 -25.86 21.29 2.33
CA ALA A 278 -24.65 20.58 2.76
C ALA A 278 -24.04 21.19 4.01
N LYS A 279 -23.78 20.38 5.02
CA LYS A 279 -23.12 20.71 6.29
C LYS A 279 -21.71 20.12 6.42
N ALA A 280 -21.39 19.15 5.57
CA ALA A 280 -20.06 18.53 5.50
C ALA A 280 -19.75 18.10 4.07
N LEU A 281 -18.46 18.01 3.75
CA LEU A 281 -17.94 17.49 2.48
C LEU A 281 -17.21 16.18 2.74
N ILE A 282 -17.57 15.13 2.03
CA ILE A 282 -16.87 13.84 2.04
C ILE A 282 -16.11 13.74 0.73
N LEU A 283 -14.78 13.55 0.80
CA LEU A 283 -13.85 13.61 -0.31
C LEU A 283 -13.24 12.22 -0.54
N ILE A 284 -13.60 11.57 -1.64
CA ILE A 284 -13.23 10.18 -1.93
C ILE A 284 -12.55 10.08 -3.31
N PRO A 285 -11.34 10.64 -3.50
CA PRO A 285 -10.58 10.40 -4.72
C PRO A 285 -10.09 8.95 -4.79
N ASP A 286 -9.84 8.48 -6.00
CA ASP A 286 -9.60 7.08 -6.36
C ASP A 286 -8.16 6.56 -6.24
N GLY A 287 -7.31 7.20 -5.47
CA GLY A 287 -5.91 6.77 -5.33
C GLY A 287 -5.05 7.04 -6.57
N LYS A 288 -5.38 8.07 -7.35
CA LYS A 288 -4.62 8.55 -8.52
C LYS A 288 -4.70 7.64 -9.76
N VAL A 289 -5.72 6.82 -9.90
CA VAL A 289 -6.03 6.12 -11.14
C VAL A 289 -6.56 7.10 -12.18
N ASN A 290 -7.47 8.00 -11.78
CA ASN A 290 -7.97 9.07 -12.62
C ASN A 290 -7.17 10.36 -12.37
N HIS A 291 -6.61 10.93 -13.43
CA HIS A 291 -5.79 12.14 -13.37
C HIS A 291 -6.50 13.36 -12.72
N TYR A 292 -7.82 13.48 -12.88
CA TYR A 292 -8.59 14.63 -12.38
C TYR A 292 -9.08 14.46 -10.94
N SER A 293 -9.37 13.24 -10.51
CA SER A 293 -10.02 12.95 -9.24
C SER A 293 -9.28 13.58 -8.04
N PHE A 294 -7.99 13.29 -7.89
CA PHE A 294 -7.18 13.85 -6.81
C PHE A 294 -6.98 15.37 -6.96
N LYS A 295 -6.70 15.86 -8.18
CA LYS A 295 -6.51 17.29 -8.47
C LYS A 295 -7.76 18.11 -8.13
N ASN A 296 -8.95 17.64 -8.54
CA ASN A 296 -10.21 18.33 -8.27
C ASN A 296 -10.52 18.35 -6.77
N THR A 297 -10.16 17.29 -6.05
CA THR A 297 -10.25 17.26 -4.57
C THR A 297 -9.37 18.34 -3.94
N LEU A 298 -8.12 18.49 -4.38
CA LEU A 298 -7.23 19.55 -3.88
C LEU A 298 -7.80 20.95 -4.13
N ASN A 299 -8.36 21.18 -5.32
CA ASN A 299 -8.99 22.46 -5.68
C ASN A 299 -10.25 22.73 -4.82
N LEU A 300 -11.03 21.69 -4.50
CA LEU A 300 -12.20 21.81 -3.63
C LEU A 300 -11.82 22.16 -2.19
N ILE A 301 -10.74 21.55 -1.66
CA ILE A 301 -10.18 21.90 -0.35
C ILE A 301 -9.79 23.38 -0.32
N ASP A 302 -9.11 23.88 -1.36
CA ASP A 302 -8.68 25.27 -1.41
C ASP A 302 -9.88 26.24 -1.38
N VAL A 303 -10.92 25.98 -2.19
CA VAL A 303 -12.08 26.89 -2.27
C VAL A 303 -13.05 26.76 -1.09
N ASN A 304 -12.96 25.66 -0.33
CA ASN A 304 -13.76 25.51 0.90
C ASN A 304 -13.29 26.44 2.03
N GLU A 305 -12.03 26.84 2.04
CA GLU A 305 -11.48 27.83 2.98
C GLU A 305 -11.81 27.49 4.45
N ASP A 306 -11.77 26.22 4.81
CA ASP A 306 -12.18 25.68 6.14
C ASP A 306 -13.62 26.07 6.58
N GLN A 307 -14.51 26.42 5.66
CA GLN A 307 -15.88 26.81 6.02
C GLN A 307 -16.71 25.60 6.44
N LEU A 308 -16.73 24.54 5.61
CA LEU A 308 -17.41 23.29 5.96
C LEU A 308 -16.40 22.26 6.49
N PRO A 309 -16.79 21.42 7.48
CA PRO A 309 -16.04 20.25 7.85
C PRO A 309 -15.82 19.34 6.63
N MET A 310 -14.63 18.77 6.53
CA MET A 310 -14.26 17.86 5.46
C MET A 310 -13.81 16.53 6.03
N ALA A 311 -14.16 15.43 5.39
CA ALA A 311 -13.58 14.13 5.67
C ALA A 311 -13.17 13.42 4.40
N GLY A 312 -12.15 12.57 4.52
CA GLY A 312 -11.63 11.77 3.42
C GLY A 312 -11.00 10.47 3.88
N TYR A 313 -10.40 9.80 2.93
CA TYR A 313 -9.76 8.52 3.11
C TYR A 313 -8.23 8.61 3.01
N SER A 314 -7.57 7.47 3.24
CA SER A 314 -6.12 7.32 3.11
C SER A 314 -5.56 7.73 1.74
N THR A 315 -6.39 7.86 0.71
CA THR A 315 -6.03 8.47 -0.58
C THR A 315 -5.66 9.96 -0.45
N LEU A 316 -6.12 10.61 0.62
CA LEU A 316 -5.73 12.00 0.98
C LEU A 316 -4.60 12.06 2.01
N TYR A 317 -4.12 10.92 2.50
CA TYR A 317 -2.92 10.87 3.34
C TYR A 317 -1.67 10.99 2.45
N ASP A 318 -1.49 12.17 1.91
CA ASP A 318 -0.50 12.52 0.89
C ASP A 318 0.23 13.79 1.30
N GLU A 319 1.51 13.88 0.98
CA GLU A 319 2.36 15.00 1.36
C GLU A 319 1.81 16.34 0.84
N THR A 320 1.17 16.37 -0.33
CA THR A 320 0.57 17.57 -0.92
C THR A 320 -0.48 18.22 -0.02
N ILE A 321 -1.17 17.43 0.80
CA ILE A 321 -2.14 17.94 1.80
C ILE A 321 -1.44 18.74 2.90
N LEU A 322 -0.22 18.36 3.28
CA LEU A 322 0.55 19.03 4.34
C LEU A 322 1.00 20.43 3.96
N TYR A 323 1.05 20.75 2.67
CA TYR A 323 1.35 22.10 2.15
C TYR A 323 0.13 22.98 1.95
N LYS A 324 -1.09 22.43 2.16
CA LYS A 324 -2.35 23.20 2.04
C LYS A 324 -2.63 24.02 3.30
N GLN A 325 -3.17 25.23 3.11
CA GLN A 325 -3.52 26.11 4.24
C GLN A 325 -4.91 25.80 4.83
N ASN A 326 -5.86 25.40 3.99
CA ASN A 326 -7.28 25.26 4.32
C ASN A 326 -7.66 23.81 4.70
N VAL A 327 -6.92 23.21 5.62
CA VAL A 327 -7.06 21.82 6.04
C VAL A 327 -7.33 21.61 7.53
N LYS A 328 -7.62 22.70 8.26
CA LYS A 328 -7.86 22.67 9.71
C LYS A 328 -9.08 21.82 10.09
N LYS A 329 -10.09 21.83 9.21
CA LYS A 329 -11.32 21.03 9.36
C LYS A 329 -11.33 19.76 8.53
N LEU A 330 -10.18 19.31 8.01
CA LEU A 330 -10.06 18.06 7.27
C LEU A 330 -9.69 16.91 8.21
N LEU A 331 -10.54 15.89 8.24
CA LEU A 331 -10.29 14.61 8.91
C LEU A 331 -10.07 13.53 7.87
N ILE A 332 -9.10 12.65 8.09
CA ILE A 332 -8.79 11.56 7.17
C ILE A 332 -8.82 10.24 7.95
N VAL A 333 -9.59 9.26 7.47
CA VAL A 333 -9.49 7.90 8.01
C VAL A 333 -8.35 7.16 7.31
N VAL A 334 -7.48 6.59 8.12
CA VAL A 334 -6.35 5.77 7.67
C VAL A 334 -6.41 4.39 8.34
N PRO A 335 -5.97 3.32 7.68
CA PRO A 335 -6.01 1.97 8.26
C PRO A 335 -5.08 1.80 9.47
N TRP A 336 -4.04 2.62 9.55
CA TRP A 336 -3.03 2.60 10.58
C TRP A 336 -2.27 3.94 10.61
N HIS A 337 -1.61 4.26 11.75
CA HIS A 337 -0.74 5.43 11.86
C HIS A 337 0.45 5.14 12.78
N PRO A 338 1.69 5.55 12.43
CA PRO A 338 2.89 5.23 13.20
C PRO A 338 2.87 5.76 14.64
N LEU A 339 2.28 6.92 14.88
CA LEU A 339 2.15 7.49 16.23
C LEU A 339 1.26 6.66 17.16
N SER A 340 0.32 5.88 16.60
CA SER A 340 -0.61 5.00 17.33
C SER A 340 -0.27 3.52 17.24
N SER A 341 0.87 3.15 16.63
CA SER A 341 1.24 1.76 16.46
C SER A 341 1.42 1.06 17.82
N PRO A 342 0.80 -0.11 18.03
CA PRO A 342 1.07 -0.94 19.20
C PRO A 342 2.45 -1.60 19.13
N ASN A 343 3.01 -1.83 17.93
CA ASN A 343 4.33 -2.42 17.73
C ASN A 343 5.42 -1.32 17.74
N LYS A 344 5.91 -1.01 18.94
CA LYS A 344 6.96 0.02 19.14
C LYS A 344 8.32 -0.42 18.59
N GLU A 345 8.62 -1.72 18.62
CA GLU A 345 9.86 -2.28 18.07
C GLU A 345 9.94 -2.10 16.56
N MET A 346 8.83 -2.40 15.85
CA MET A 346 8.74 -2.15 14.42
C MET A 346 8.99 -0.68 14.08
N ILE A 347 8.39 0.26 14.84
CA ILE A 347 8.57 1.69 14.63
C ILE A 347 10.02 2.10 14.92
N GLN A 348 10.61 1.62 16.01
CA GLN A 348 12.02 1.91 16.34
C GLN A 348 12.96 1.37 15.26
N ARG A 349 12.72 0.16 14.79
CA ARG A 349 13.48 -0.46 13.70
C ARG A 349 13.33 0.32 12.38
N ALA A 350 12.10 0.75 12.05
CA ALA A 350 11.84 1.58 10.88
C ALA A 350 12.59 2.93 10.96
N LYS A 351 12.63 3.56 12.14
CA LYS A 351 13.41 4.79 12.36
C LYS A 351 14.90 4.59 12.12
N GLN A 352 15.45 3.45 12.54
CA GLN A 352 16.87 3.11 12.30
C GLN A 352 17.17 2.89 10.81
N LEU A 353 16.24 2.23 10.08
CA LEU A 353 16.42 1.91 8.68
C LEU A 353 16.16 3.11 7.75
N TRP A 354 15.13 3.89 8.03
CA TRP A 354 14.54 4.85 7.09
C TRP A 354 14.53 6.30 7.60
N GLY A 355 14.79 6.54 8.88
CA GLY A 355 14.52 7.81 9.55
C GLY A 355 13.02 8.02 9.83
N THR A 356 12.68 9.03 10.63
CA THR A 356 11.28 9.26 11.09
C THR A 356 10.37 9.79 10.01
N ALA A 357 10.87 10.65 9.13
CA ALA A 357 10.08 11.26 8.05
C ALA A 357 9.60 10.27 6.98
N ASN A 358 10.19 9.07 6.95
CA ASN A 358 9.91 8.06 5.93
C ASN A 358 8.98 6.93 6.40
N ILE A 359 8.40 7.04 7.60
CA ILE A 359 7.44 6.07 8.14
C ILE A 359 6.04 6.63 7.94
N GLY A 360 5.31 6.11 6.95
CA GLY A 360 3.93 6.47 6.66
C GLY A 360 2.98 5.29 6.82
N VAL A 361 1.70 5.53 6.58
CA VAL A 361 0.65 4.51 6.61
C VAL A 361 1.03 3.31 5.74
N GLN A 362 1.52 3.57 4.54
CA GLN A 362 1.89 2.54 3.56
C GLN A 362 3.02 1.63 4.05
N THR A 363 3.94 2.14 4.88
CA THR A 363 5.02 1.33 5.47
C THR A 363 4.46 0.27 6.42
N GLY A 364 3.53 0.65 7.29
CA GLY A 364 2.92 -0.30 8.23
C GLY A 364 2.06 -1.35 7.56
N ILE A 365 1.20 -0.95 6.63
CA ILE A 365 0.30 -1.90 5.95
C ILE A 365 1.05 -2.90 5.07
N SER A 366 2.16 -2.52 4.45
CA SER A 366 3.00 -3.43 3.68
C SER A 366 3.83 -4.35 4.57
N TYR A 367 4.31 -3.85 5.72
CA TYR A 367 4.92 -4.68 6.76
C TYR A 367 3.95 -5.79 7.21
N ASP A 368 2.71 -5.43 7.52
CA ASP A 368 1.66 -6.35 7.95
C ASP A 368 1.35 -7.41 6.89
N ALA A 369 1.25 -7.02 5.63
CA ALA A 369 1.03 -7.95 4.53
C ALA A 369 2.18 -8.97 4.40
N THR A 370 3.43 -8.50 4.57
CA THR A 370 4.61 -9.36 4.49
C THR A 370 4.69 -10.30 5.70
N LEU A 371 4.39 -9.82 6.90
CA LEU A 371 4.29 -10.61 8.12
C LEU A 371 3.26 -11.74 7.96
N VAL A 372 2.05 -11.41 7.54
CA VAL A 372 0.96 -12.39 7.37
C VAL A 372 1.34 -13.48 6.37
N LEU A 373 1.94 -13.09 5.24
CA LEU A 373 2.39 -14.03 4.22
C LEU A 373 3.46 -14.97 4.78
N THR A 374 4.46 -14.43 5.49
CA THR A 374 5.54 -15.26 6.03
C THR A 374 5.06 -16.20 7.13
N LYS A 375 4.05 -15.82 7.92
CA LYS A 375 3.40 -16.73 8.87
C LYS A 375 2.71 -17.90 8.17
N ALA A 376 2.12 -17.71 7.02
CA ALA A 376 1.61 -18.81 6.21
C ALA A 376 2.74 -19.70 5.68
N LEU A 377 3.87 -19.11 5.26
CA LEU A 377 5.05 -19.83 4.74
C LEU A 377 5.73 -20.73 5.78
N GLU A 378 5.63 -20.46 7.08
CA GLU A 378 6.21 -21.30 8.14
C GLU A 378 5.73 -22.76 8.06
N LYS A 379 4.55 -23.01 7.49
CA LYS A 379 3.94 -24.35 7.34
C LYS A 379 3.94 -24.88 5.91
N VAL A 380 4.61 -24.19 4.99
CA VAL A 380 4.72 -24.60 3.58
C VAL A 380 6.08 -25.24 3.34
N SER A 381 6.11 -26.40 2.68
CA SER A 381 7.39 -27.03 2.33
C SER A 381 8.06 -26.30 1.18
N ILE A 382 9.27 -25.79 1.40
CA ILE A 382 10.08 -25.12 0.37
C ILE A 382 10.51 -26.10 -0.75
N SER A 383 10.46 -27.41 -0.50
CA SER A 383 10.80 -28.44 -1.48
C SER A 383 9.59 -28.95 -2.28
N ALA A 384 8.38 -28.46 -1.95
CA ALA A 384 7.19 -28.80 -2.72
C ALA A 384 7.21 -28.14 -4.12
N SER A 385 6.47 -28.72 -5.07
CA SER A 385 6.31 -28.11 -6.39
C SER A 385 5.62 -26.73 -6.28
N LEU A 386 5.88 -25.83 -7.22
CA LEU A 386 5.32 -24.48 -7.23
C LEU A 386 3.78 -24.46 -7.09
N PRO A 387 2.99 -25.29 -7.82
CA PRO A 387 1.54 -25.33 -7.64
C PRO A 387 1.12 -25.77 -6.22
N ASN A 388 1.85 -26.70 -5.61
CA ASN A 388 1.57 -27.19 -4.25
C ASN A 388 1.90 -26.13 -3.20
N GLN A 389 3.00 -25.36 -3.37
CA GLN A 389 3.32 -24.23 -2.50
C GLN A 389 2.23 -23.17 -2.54
N ARG A 390 1.77 -22.77 -3.73
CA ARG A 390 0.69 -21.78 -3.93
C ARG A 390 -0.61 -22.19 -3.22
N LEU A 391 -1.02 -23.45 -3.42
CA LEU A 391 -2.23 -23.98 -2.77
C LEU A 391 -2.07 -24.08 -1.25
N ALA A 392 -0.91 -24.52 -0.77
CA ALA A 392 -0.63 -24.61 0.67
C ALA A 392 -0.67 -23.24 1.35
N ILE A 393 -0.14 -22.18 0.71
CA ILE A 393 -0.23 -20.81 1.23
C ILE A 393 -1.69 -20.38 1.40
N GLN A 394 -2.53 -20.61 0.39
CA GLN A 394 -3.96 -20.29 0.44
C GLN A 394 -4.66 -21.01 1.59
N GLN A 395 -4.39 -22.31 1.75
CA GLN A 395 -4.95 -23.12 2.84
C GLN A 395 -4.48 -22.62 4.22
N GLN A 396 -3.19 -22.28 4.36
CA GLN A 396 -2.66 -21.75 5.61
C GLN A 396 -3.29 -20.40 5.96
N LEU A 397 -3.45 -19.48 5.01
CA LEU A 397 -4.09 -18.19 5.24
C LEU A 397 -5.55 -18.31 5.67
N ASN A 398 -6.29 -19.24 5.07
CA ASN A 398 -7.67 -19.53 5.50
C ASN A 398 -7.75 -20.12 6.92
N ASN A 399 -6.70 -20.81 7.38
CA ASN A 399 -6.64 -21.46 8.68
C ASN A 399 -5.97 -20.59 9.77
N ILE A 400 -5.36 -19.47 9.39
CA ILE A 400 -4.76 -18.54 10.35
C ILE A 400 -5.87 -17.86 11.15
N LYS A 401 -5.91 -18.19 12.46
CA LYS A 401 -6.86 -17.52 13.38
C LYS A 401 -6.40 -16.11 13.73
N GLN A 402 -5.09 -15.95 13.95
CA GLN A 402 -4.54 -14.69 14.45
C GLN A 402 -3.04 -14.59 14.13
N VAL A 403 -2.60 -13.43 13.65
CA VAL A 403 -1.19 -13.06 13.49
C VAL A 403 -0.90 -11.87 14.41
N THR A 404 0.05 -12.03 15.32
CA THR A 404 0.49 -10.98 16.23
C THR A 404 1.80 -10.35 15.74
N GLY A 405 2.13 -9.16 16.25
CA GLY A 405 3.37 -8.46 15.89
C GLY A 405 3.26 -7.58 14.66
N GLY A 406 2.08 -7.38 14.11
CA GLY A 406 1.85 -6.42 13.03
C GLY A 406 2.10 -4.97 13.46
N ALA A 407 2.37 -4.11 12.50
CA ALA A 407 2.42 -2.65 12.72
C ALA A 407 1.07 -2.14 13.24
N SER A 408 -0.03 -2.69 12.73
CA SER A 408 -1.40 -2.39 13.17
C SER A 408 -1.84 -3.20 14.41
N GLY A 409 -1.00 -4.13 14.87
CA GLY A 409 -1.27 -5.01 16.01
C GLY A 409 -1.58 -6.43 15.59
N THR A 410 -2.72 -6.93 16.01
CA THR A 410 -3.22 -8.24 15.65
C THR A 410 -3.98 -8.21 14.34
N ILE A 411 -3.80 -9.24 13.51
CA ILE A 411 -4.44 -9.41 12.21
C ILE A 411 -5.12 -10.76 12.19
N SER A 412 -6.41 -10.80 11.91
CA SER A 412 -7.17 -12.02 11.63
C SER A 412 -8.11 -11.80 10.45
N PHE A 413 -8.53 -12.90 9.84
CA PHE A 413 -9.37 -12.86 8.64
C PHE A 413 -10.71 -13.55 8.91
N ASP A 414 -11.75 -13.03 8.29
CA ASP A 414 -13.00 -13.73 8.12
C ASP A 414 -12.89 -14.84 7.06
N ASN A 415 -13.96 -15.59 6.85
CA ASN A 415 -14.01 -16.66 5.85
C ASN A 415 -13.77 -16.17 4.41
N ASP A 416 -13.94 -14.87 4.17
CA ASP A 416 -13.73 -14.24 2.88
C ASP A 416 -12.31 -13.68 2.72
N GLY A 417 -11.46 -13.74 3.76
CA GLY A 417 -10.11 -13.21 3.78
C GLY A 417 -10.04 -11.69 4.01
N ASP A 418 -11.10 -11.11 4.55
CA ASP A 418 -11.11 -9.71 4.96
C ASP A 418 -10.65 -9.57 6.42
N MET A 419 -9.89 -8.53 6.72
CA MET A 419 -9.47 -8.22 8.08
C MET A 419 -10.69 -7.94 8.97
N ILE A 420 -10.74 -8.60 10.13
CA ILE A 420 -11.83 -8.47 11.11
C ILE A 420 -11.62 -7.24 11.99
N GLU A 421 -10.38 -6.98 12.39
CA GLU A 421 -10.05 -5.90 13.31
C GLU A 421 -10.22 -4.53 12.66
N ASN A 422 -10.82 -3.59 13.38
CA ASN A 422 -10.87 -2.20 12.95
C ASN A 422 -9.73 -1.39 13.57
N THR A 423 -8.57 -1.46 12.95
CA THR A 423 -7.35 -0.74 13.36
C THR A 423 -7.32 0.72 12.90
N SER A 424 -8.34 1.17 12.17
CA SER A 424 -8.40 2.50 11.56
C SER A 424 -8.24 3.63 12.57
N GLN A 425 -7.54 4.67 12.16
CA GLN A 425 -7.36 5.91 12.91
C GLN A 425 -7.97 7.08 12.15
N ILE A 426 -8.54 8.04 12.85
CA ILE A 426 -8.86 9.35 12.29
C ILE A 426 -7.68 10.28 12.54
N VAL A 427 -7.14 10.86 11.49
CA VAL A 427 -6.04 11.82 11.58
C VAL A 427 -6.49 13.20 11.14
N ARG A 428 -5.80 14.21 11.68
CA ARG A 428 -5.93 15.62 11.30
C ARG A 428 -4.57 16.20 10.95
N VAL A 429 -4.56 17.32 10.24
CA VAL A 429 -3.34 18.08 9.92
C VAL A 429 -3.06 19.07 11.06
N ILE A 430 -1.86 19.01 11.61
CA ILE A 430 -1.40 19.92 12.68
C ILE A 430 -0.20 20.72 12.15
N PRO A 431 -0.29 22.07 12.14
CA PRO A 431 0.85 22.93 11.88
C PRO A 431 1.98 22.69 12.88
N THR A 432 3.21 22.57 12.43
CA THR A 432 4.37 22.36 13.30
C THR A 432 5.66 22.79 12.63
N LYS A 433 6.63 23.25 13.44
CA LYS A 433 8.00 23.50 12.98
C LYS A 433 8.85 22.22 12.92
N CYS A 434 8.28 21.08 13.31
CA CYS A 434 8.98 19.79 13.37
C CYS A 434 9.12 19.08 12.01
N ALA A 435 8.47 19.59 10.97
CA ALA A 435 8.51 19.04 9.61
C ALA A 435 8.80 20.12 8.57
N ILE A 436 9.47 19.75 7.47
CA ILE A 436 9.81 20.66 6.37
C ILE A 436 8.53 21.21 5.70
N SER A 437 7.48 20.39 5.60
CA SER A 437 6.16 20.79 5.09
C SER A 437 5.44 21.85 5.95
N GLY A 438 5.94 22.12 7.16
CA GLY A 438 5.30 23.01 8.11
C GLY A 438 4.08 22.40 8.81
N ALA A 439 3.73 21.16 8.51
CA ALA A 439 2.60 20.43 9.10
C ALA A 439 2.85 18.91 9.12
N ILE A 440 2.06 18.19 9.93
CA ILE A 440 2.08 16.72 10.00
C ILE A 440 0.67 16.18 10.18
N PHE A 441 0.47 14.92 9.77
CA PHE A 441 -0.72 14.18 10.16
C PHE A 441 -0.58 13.63 11.58
N VAL A 442 -1.62 13.77 12.39
CA VAL A 442 -1.65 13.28 13.78
C VAL A 442 -3.00 12.63 14.07
N PRO A 443 -3.03 11.44 14.69
CA PRO A 443 -4.28 10.84 15.17
C PRO A 443 -5.01 11.76 16.14
N MET A 444 -6.34 11.79 16.08
CA MET A 444 -7.19 12.67 16.90
C MET A 444 -6.89 12.53 18.39
N ASN A 445 -6.65 11.31 18.86
CA ASN A 445 -6.43 11.00 20.27
C ASN A 445 -4.95 11.01 20.68
N TYR A 446 -4.05 11.51 19.81
CA TYR A 446 -2.63 11.55 20.13
C TYR A 446 -2.28 12.74 21.02
N ASP A 447 -1.54 12.48 22.07
CA ASP A 447 -1.00 13.51 22.98
C ASP A 447 0.16 14.26 22.32
N LEU A 448 -0.09 15.50 21.90
CA LEU A 448 0.87 16.34 21.19
C LEU A 448 2.12 16.66 22.01
N THR A 449 2.08 16.56 23.35
CA THR A 449 3.25 16.78 24.21
C THR A 449 4.31 15.70 24.02
N LYS A 450 3.95 14.54 23.48
CA LYS A 450 4.83 13.41 23.15
C LYS A 450 5.49 13.51 21.78
N LEU A 451 5.26 14.61 21.04
CA LEU A 451 5.90 14.83 19.74
C LEU A 451 7.39 15.17 19.91
N ASP A 452 8.26 14.28 19.45
CA ASP A 452 9.71 14.50 19.47
C ASP A 452 10.17 15.30 18.25
N CYS A 453 10.05 16.63 18.35
CA CYS A 453 10.45 17.54 17.29
C CYS A 453 11.97 17.53 17.01
N GLN A 454 12.81 17.29 18.00
CA GLN A 454 14.26 17.29 17.81
C GLN A 454 14.68 16.14 16.90
N GLN A 455 14.10 14.95 17.10
CA GLN A 455 14.35 13.79 16.28
C GLN A 455 13.80 13.97 14.86
N MET A 456 12.64 14.61 14.70
CA MET A 456 12.03 14.89 13.39
C MET A 456 12.87 15.86 12.54
N ILE A 457 13.37 16.95 13.12
CA ILE A 457 14.20 17.96 12.44
C ILE A 457 15.59 17.41 12.11
N LYS A 458 16.20 16.61 12.99
CA LYS A 458 17.53 16.03 12.75
C LYS A 458 17.55 15.15 11.52
N ASN A 459 16.47 14.39 11.31
CA ASN A 459 16.35 13.50 10.16
C ASN A 459 16.00 14.25 8.85
N SER A 460 15.35 15.41 8.94
CA SER A 460 15.05 16.24 7.76
C SER A 460 16.27 16.95 7.18
N LYS A 461 17.32 17.18 7.98
CA LYS A 461 18.58 17.82 7.55
C LYS A 461 19.56 16.83 6.89
N ILE A 462 19.39 15.53 7.10
CA ILE A 462 20.25 14.49 6.50
C ILE A 462 19.83 14.20 5.05
N ASN A 463 18.63 14.63 4.64
CA ASN A 463 18.06 14.36 3.31
C ASN A 463 18.17 15.58 2.35
N LYS A 464 18.97 16.59 2.69
CA LYS A 464 19.41 17.65 1.78
C LYS A 464 20.87 17.39 1.39
#